data_6eb52f0d899a1bc5c2742996413a76ce
#
_entry.id   6eb52f0d899a1bc5c2742996413a76ce
#
_cell.length_a   1.000
_cell.length_b   1.000
_cell.length_c   1.000
_cell.angle_alpha   90.00
_cell.angle_beta   90.00
_cell.angle_gamma   90.00
#
_symmetry.space_group_name_H-M   'P 1'
#
loop_
_entity.id
_entity.type
_entity.pdbx_description
1 polymer ?
#
loop_
_entity_poly.entity_id
_entity_poly.type
_entity_poly.pdbx_seq_one_letter_code
_entity_poly.pdbx_strand_id
1 'polypeptide(L)'
;MSGARCADRLTRAGNGKRQASGVSTVAENAISFPQQTFFLSSPFFLPKRFATLKNHMLDRRSFLAAGGAAAALAALGLPEEALAANGLQLSQPTPFSFDALVAQAKALAGKPYAAPAPLAPEVLDRIDYDAHGKIKFDPANALFRDGPGAFPVTFFHLGRFFQTPVRMNVLENTDGDAFSREVLYSPSYFSMPPDSPARSLPPGAGFAGFRLQESRLGDQGKLDWQKNDWVAFLGASYFRAIGELYQYGLSARGIALDVAVPDRPEEFPNFTRFYFETPAANNTTSMTVYALLEGPSVTGVFKFVMQRTKAVIMDIDARIFVRKDVARLGLVPLTSMYWYSETIKPTAIDWRPEVHDSDGLAIWNGAGERIWRPLNNPTQTRASAFADTRPRGFGLLQRDRAFDHYQDGVNYEKRPSLWIEPLGDWGEGSVQLIEIPTDDEIHDNIVAFWVPKADAKAGASYSLQYRLHWTDQEPFPSPLARCVATRIGRGGQPGQPRPQGVRKFMVEFIGQPLTTVPFGVKPEVVLTAARGKFSYVFAEAVPNGVPGHWRAQFDFTPEGNEPIDMRMYLKNGDQTLTETWLYQYQPG
;
A
#
# COMPACT_ATOMS: atom_id res chain seq x y z
N MET A 1 -56.58 -42.78 12.48
CA MET A 1 -57.05 -43.56 11.31
C MET A 1 -56.01 -43.38 10.26
N SER A 2 -55.23 -44.34 10.13
CA SER A 2 -54.90 -45.33 9.09
C SER A 2 -54.14 -44.68 7.95
N GLY A 3 -52.90 -45.01 7.69
CA GLY A 3 -52.22 -46.30 7.47
C GLY A 3 -51.89 -46.34 5.98
N ALA A 4 -50.77 -46.67 5.53
CA ALA A 4 -49.81 -47.73 5.46
C ALA A 4 -48.99 -47.54 4.16
N ARG A 5 -47.68 -47.65 4.21
CA ARG A 5 -46.77 -48.77 3.87
C ARG A 5 -46.88 -49.34 2.44
N CYS A 6 -45.70 -49.41 1.74
CA CYS A 6 -45.03 -50.55 1.13
C CYS A 6 -43.90 -50.02 0.22
N ALA A 7 -42.65 -50.25 0.37
CA ALA A 7 -41.75 -51.41 0.48
C ALA A 7 -41.57 -52.19 -0.87
N ASP A 8 -40.31 -52.25 -1.28
CA ASP A 8 -39.51 -53.35 -1.79
C ASP A 8 -39.46 -53.78 -3.27
N ARG A 9 -38.26 -53.83 -3.84
CA ARG A 9 -37.43 -54.97 -4.27
C ARG A 9 -36.43 -54.55 -5.35
N LEU A 10 -35.14 -54.65 -5.10
CA LEU A 10 -34.18 -55.75 -5.36
C LEU A 10 -34.19 -56.29 -6.84
N THR A 11 -33.08 -56.33 -7.58
CA THR A 11 -31.99 -57.27 -7.52
C THR A 11 -30.96 -57.08 -8.63
N ARG A 12 -29.65 -57.27 -8.27
CA ARG A 12 -28.53 -58.04 -8.88
C ARG A 12 -28.06 -57.68 -10.31
N ALA A 13 -26.84 -57.79 -10.69
CA ALA A 13 -25.51 -58.19 -10.18
C ALA A 13 -24.56 -58.20 -11.40
N GLY A 14 -23.26 -58.04 -11.17
CA GLY A 14 -22.28 -58.26 -12.23
C GLY A 14 -20.85 -57.92 -11.78
N ASN A 15 -20.14 -58.95 -11.39
CA ASN A 15 -18.75 -58.99 -10.97
C ASN A 15 -17.74 -58.65 -12.09
N GLY A 16 -16.63 -58.06 -11.73
CA GLY A 16 -15.43 -58.02 -12.56
C GLY A 16 -14.22 -57.54 -11.79
N LYS A 17 -13.50 -58.48 -11.15
CA LYS A 17 -12.18 -58.27 -10.54
C LYS A 17 -11.11 -57.94 -11.57
N ARG A 18 -10.18 -57.02 -11.26
CA ARG A 18 -8.73 -57.26 -11.33
C ARG A 18 -7.93 -56.19 -10.63
N GLN A 19 -6.96 -56.65 -9.87
CA GLN A 19 -5.84 -56.08 -9.17
C GLN A 19 -4.97 -55.14 -10.04
N ALA A 20 -4.39 -54.09 -9.44
CA ALA A 20 -2.93 -53.97 -9.25
C ALA A 20 -2.60 -52.66 -8.50
N SER A 21 -1.88 -52.83 -7.44
CA SER A 21 -0.90 -51.99 -6.75
C SER A 21 -0.36 -50.77 -7.49
N GLY A 22 -0.43 -49.61 -6.82
CA GLY A 22 0.34 -48.41 -7.16
C GLY A 22 0.36 -47.50 -5.97
N VAL A 23 1.43 -47.56 -5.20
CA VAL A 23 1.76 -46.57 -4.15
C VAL A 23 1.94 -45.23 -4.84
N SER A 24 0.98 -44.32 -4.67
CA SER A 24 1.13 -42.94 -5.11
C SER A 24 1.67 -42.15 -3.92
N THR A 25 2.94 -41.80 -4.01
CA THR A 25 3.60 -40.75 -3.25
C THR A 25 2.77 -39.49 -3.36
N VAL A 26 2.30 -39.01 -2.22
CA VAL A 26 1.72 -37.67 -2.07
C VAL A 26 2.85 -36.68 -2.37
N ALA A 27 2.81 -36.10 -3.55
CA ALA A 27 3.64 -34.94 -3.87
C ALA A 27 3.18 -33.79 -2.98
N GLU A 28 4.05 -33.33 -2.12
CA GLU A 28 3.93 -32.05 -1.42
C GLU A 28 3.76 -30.95 -2.48
N ASN A 29 2.54 -30.47 -2.61
CA ASN A 29 2.27 -29.25 -3.34
C ASN A 29 2.86 -28.10 -2.53
N ALA A 30 4.06 -27.69 -2.91
CA ALA A 30 4.59 -26.39 -2.54
C ALA A 30 3.55 -25.33 -2.94
N ILE A 31 2.97 -24.66 -1.97
CA ILE A 31 2.05 -23.54 -2.15
C ILE A 31 2.87 -22.41 -2.76
N SER A 32 2.89 -22.36 -4.08
CA SER A 32 3.37 -21.19 -4.83
C SER A 32 2.32 -20.11 -4.64
N PHE A 33 2.60 -19.11 -3.80
CA PHE A 33 1.78 -17.92 -3.70
C PHE A 33 1.70 -17.25 -5.08
N PRO A 34 0.51 -16.94 -5.59
CA PRO A 34 0.39 -16.16 -6.81
C PRO A 34 1.04 -14.80 -6.56
N GLN A 35 2.01 -14.46 -7.37
CA GLN A 35 2.61 -13.13 -7.40
C GLN A 35 1.51 -12.16 -7.82
N GLN A 36 0.96 -11.42 -6.86
CA GLN A 36 0.01 -10.37 -7.17
C GLN A 36 0.71 -9.27 -7.96
N THR A 37 0.18 -9.05 -9.12
CA THR A 37 0.69 -8.15 -10.13
C THR A 37 0.37 -6.73 -9.77
N PHE A 38 1.38 -5.88 -9.82
CA PHE A 38 1.20 -4.44 -9.85
C PHE A 38 0.67 -4.03 -11.23
N PHE A 39 -0.59 -3.72 -11.34
CA PHE A 39 -1.12 -3.02 -12.49
C PHE A 39 -1.18 -1.52 -12.19
N LEU A 40 -0.28 -0.78 -12.80
CA LEU A 40 -0.48 0.63 -13.04
C LEU A 40 -1.41 0.75 -14.23
N SER A 41 -2.69 0.98 -13.99
CA SER A 41 -3.66 1.24 -15.03
C SER A 41 -3.61 2.70 -15.41
N SER A 42 -3.03 3.00 -16.57
CA SER A 42 -3.41 4.16 -17.38
C SER A 42 -3.04 3.90 -18.82
N PRO A 43 -4.01 3.69 -19.71
CA PRO A 43 -3.81 3.82 -21.13
C PRO A 43 -4.03 5.29 -21.50
N PHE A 44 -3.04 6.17 -21.33
CA PHE A 44 -3.08 7.48 -21.98
C PHE A 44 -2.47 7.40 -23.36
N PHE A 45 -3.31 7.59 -24.36
CA PHE A 45 -2.93 7.93 -25.73
C PHE A 45 -2.17 9.25 -25.74
N LEU A 46 -0.90 9.21 -26.13
CA LEU A 46 -0.13 10.40 -26.47
C LEU A 46 -0.20 10.62 -27.98
N PRO A 47 -0.55 11.83 -28.45
CA PRO A 47 -0.39 12.17 -29.86
C PRO A 47 1.08 12.41 -30.18
N LYS A 48 1.58 11.71 -31.20
CA LYS A 48 2.90 11.92 -31.78
C LYS A 48 3.00 13.33 -32.37
N ARG A 49 3.92 14.14 -31.85
CA ARG A 49 4.51 15.25 -32.62
C ARG A 49 6.02 15.17 -32.53
N PHE A 50 6.62 14.91 -33.65
CA PHE A 50 8.06 15.03 -33.92
C PHE A 50 8.50 16.48 -33.83
N ALA A 51 9.56 16.76 -33.07
CA ALA A 51 10.37 17.96 -33.26
C ALA A 51 11.83 17.58 -33.05
N THR A 52 12.55 17.69 -34.16
CA THR A 52 14.01 17.58 -34.28
C THR A 52 14.70 18.71 -33.52
N LEU A 53 15.63 18.38 -32.60
CA LEU A 53 16.55 19.38 -32.06
C LEU A 53 18.00 18.89 -32.13
N LYS A 54 18.82 19.80 -32.64
CA LYS A 54 20.23 19.69 -33.01
C LYS A 54 21.16 19.49 -31.80
N ASN A 55 22.20 18.68 -32.01
CA ASN A 55 23.37 18.49 -31.17
C ASN A 55 24.04 19.79 -30.70
N HIS A 56 24.27 19.93 -29.39
CA HIS A 56 25.33 20.77 -28.84
C HIS A 56 26.32 19.92 -28.07
N MET A 57 27.59 20.04 -28.49
CA MET A 57 28.76 19.37 -27.90
C MET A 57 29.01 19.86 -26.48
N LEU A 58 29.25 18.90 -25.55
CA LEU A 58 29.70 19.15 -24.19
C LEU A 58 31.19 19.43 -24.14
N ASP A 59 31.56 20.50 -23.43
CA ASP A 59 32.92 21.02 -23.26
C ASP A 59 33.79 20.11 -22.37
N ARG A 60 35.04 19.88 -22.80
CA ARG A 60 36.06 19.02 -22.18
C ARG A 60 36.57 19.47 -20.80
N ARG A 61 36.19 20.64 -20.30
CA ARG A 61 36.69 21.19 -19.03
C ARG A 61 35.97 20.67 -17.77
N SER A 62 34.75 20.17 -17.93
CA SER A 62 33.97 19.58 -16.79
C SER A 62 34.40 18.16 -16.43
N PHE A 63 35.20 17.49 -17.28
CA PHE A 63 35.68 16.13 -17.09
C PHE A 63 36.93 16.03 -16.21
N LEU A 64 37.69 17.12 -16.09
CA LEU A 64 38.95 17.12 -15.33
C LEU A 64 38.84 17.50 -13.86
N ALA A 65 37.69 18.05 -13.40
CA ALA A 65 37.47 18.37 -12.00
C ALA A 65 37.02 17.14 -11.15
N ALA A 66 36.49 16.09 -11.80
CA ALA A 66 36.10 14.84 -11.11
C ALA A 66 37.26 13.83 -10.96
N GLY A 67 38.35 14.02 -11.71
CA GLY A 67 39.52 13.10 -11.70
C GLY A 67 40.50 13.31 -10.54
N GLY A 68 40.45 14.45 -9.87
CA GLY A 68 41.37 14.79 -8.80
C GLY A 68 41.09 14.15 -7.43
N ALA A 69 39.82 13.84 -7.16
CA ALA A 69 39.41 13.22 -5.89
C ALA A 69 39.60 11.69 -5.88
N ALA A 70 39.54 11.05 -7.05
CA ALA A 70 39.72 9.59 -7.18
C ALA A 70 41.17 9.13 -6.96
N ALA A 71 42.16 9.99 -7.26
CA ALA A 71 43.57 9.65 -7.11
C ALA A 71 44.07 9.72 -5.64
N ALA A 72 43.40 10.45 -4.77
CA ALA A 72 43.75 10.56 -3.35
C ALA A 72 43.26 9.37 -2.51
N LEU A 73 42.22 8.66 -2.93
CA LEU A 73 41.64 7.51 -2.22
C LEU A 73 42.37 6.18 -2.55
N ALA A 74 43.01 6.07 -3.71
CA ALA A 74 43.79 4.89 -4.09
C ALA A 74 45.08 4.72 -3.25
N ALA A 75 45.48 5.74 -2.49
CA ALA A 75 46.67 5.72 -1.62
C ALA A 75 46.40 5.17 -0.20
N LEU A 76 45.15 4.90 0.16
CA LEU A 76 44.81 4.48 1.53
C LEU A 76 44.75 2.96 1.75
N GLY A 77 45.13 2.14 0.77
CA GLY A 77 45.40 0.71 0.96
C GLY A 77 44.32 -0.09 1.70
N LEU A 78 43.04 0.20 1.43
CA LEU A 78 41.98 -0.58 2.01
C LEU A 78 41.86 -1.94 1.28
N PRO A 79 41.74 -3.05 2.02
CA PRO A 79 41.69 -4.38 1.41
C PRO A 79 40.45 -4.50 0.51
N GLU A 80 40.69 -4.80 -0.75
CA GLU A 80 39.69 -5.01 -1.82
C GLU A 80 38.78 -6.24 -1.55
N GLU A 81 39.07 -7.00 -0.48
CA GLU A 81 38.49 -8.32 -0.24
C GLU A 81 37.30 -8.39 0.73
N ALA A 82 36.92 -7.32 1.41
CA ALA A 82 36.01 -7.45 2.54
C ALA A 82 34.52 -7.56 2.19
N LEU A 83 34.07 -7.27 0.95
CA LEU A 83 32.65 -7.35 0.54
C LEU A 83 32.39 -8.05 -0.79
N ALA A 84 33.40 -8.54 -1.47
CA ALA A 84 33.27 -9.43 -2.63
C ALA A 84 32.69 -10.83 -2.26
N ALA A 85 32.38 -11.07 -0.98
CA ALA A 85 31.99 -12.39 -0.49
C ALA A 85 30.68 -12.95 -1.06
N ASN A 86 29.83 -12.11 -1.71
CA ASN A 86 28.50 -12.53 -2.18
C ASN A 86 28.33 -12.47 -3.71
N GLY A 87 29.39 -12.35 -4.49
CA GLY A 87 29.30 -12.33 -5.96
C GLY A 87 28.80 -11.02 -6.57
N LEU A 88 28.38 -10.02 -5.77
CA LEU A 88 27.96 -8.71 -6.25
C LEU A 88 29.17 -7.84 -6.63
N GLN A 89 29.09 -7.18 -7.78
CA GLN A 89 30.08 -6.17 -8.20
C GLN A 89 29.69 -4.80 -7.62
N LEU A 90 30.62 -4.17 -6.93
CA LEU A 90 30.44 -2.87 -6.32
C LEU A 90 31.29 -1.80 -7.01
N SER A 91 30.79 -0.57 -7.10
CA SER A 91 31.55 0.58 -7.58
C SER A 91 32.64 1.00 -6.59
N GLN A 92 33.52 1.92 -6.99
CA GLN A 92 34.43 2.60 -6.06
C GLN A 92 33.63 3.33 -4.97
N PRO A 93 34.10 3.40 -3.73
CA PRO A 93 33.44 4.06 -2.63
C PRO A 93 33.38 5.58 -2.86
N THR A 94 32.28 6.20 -2.45
CA THR A 94 32.08 7.65 -2.44
C THR A 94 31.56 8.10 -1.08
N PRO A 95 31.99 9.26 -0.54
CA PRO A 95 31.50 9.74 0.75
C PRO A 95 29.97 9.87 0.77
N PHE A 96 29.36 9.52 1.89
CA PHE A 96 27.91 9.59 2.08
C PHE A 96 27.57 10.24 3.42
N SER A 97 26.57 11.12 3.43
CA SER A 97 25.82 11.49 4.62
C SER A 97 24.38 11.83 4.25
N PHE A 98 23.46 11.69 5.20
CA PHE A 98 22.06 12.05 4.97
C PHE A 98 21.92 13.54 4.65
N ASP A 99 22.64 14.41 5.34
CA ASP A 99 22.63 15.86 5.08
C ASP A 99 23.15 16.22 3.69
N ALA A 100 24.19 15.52 3.21
CA ALA A 100 24.67 15.69 1.83
C ALA A 100 23.60 15.26 0.80
N LEU A 101 22.86 14.17 1.07
CA LEU A 101 21.77 13.73 0.23
C LEU A 101 20.60 14.73 0.24
N VAL A 102 20.26 15.32 1.41
CA VAL A 102 19.28 16.42 1.53
C VAL A 102 19.72 17.64 0.71
N ALA A 103 20.99 18.06 0.84
CA ALA A 103 21.52 19.17 0.07
C ALA A 103 21.48 18.91 -1.44
N GLN A 104 21.78 17.67 -1.86
CA GLN A 104 21.67 17.23 -3.25
C GLN A 104 20.25 17.36 -3.76
N ALA A 105 19.24 16.83 -3.05
CA ALA A 105 17.85 16.91 -3.45
C ALA A 105 17.38 18.37 -3.56
N LYS A 106 17.74 19.21 -2.59
CA LYS A 106 17.44 20.66 -2.63
C LYS A 106 18.07 21.33 -3.85
N ALA A 107 19.30 21.01 -4.17
CA ALA A 107 19.99 21.54 -5.36
C ALA A 107 19.34 21.04 -6.68
N LEU A 108 18.85 19.80 -6.71
CA LEU A 108 18.11 19.25 -7.84
C LEU A 108 16.76 19.94 -8.04
N ALA A 109 16.08 20.36 -6.97
CA ALA A 109 14.84 21.12 -7.08
C ALA A 109 15.01 22.46 -7.81
N GLY A 110 16.19 23.08 -7.71
CA GLY A 110 16.53 24.30 -8.44
C GLY A 110 16.92 24.11 -9.92
N LYS A 111 16.91 22.85 -10.44
CA LYS A 111 17.30 22.52 -11.80
C LYS A 111 16.14 21.93 -12.59
N PRO A 112 16.09 22.07 -13.93
CA PRO A 112 15.14 21.33 -14.75
C PRO A 112 15.23 19.81 -14.49
N TYR A 113 14.10 19.15 -14.45
CA TYR A 113 14.06 17.68 -14.32
C TYR A 113 14.60 17.00 -15.56
N ALA A 114 15.46 16.03 -15.37
CA ALA A 114 15.96 15.14 -16.40
C ALA A 114 15.59 13.70 -16.00
N ALA A 115 14.66 13.10 -16.73
CA ALA A 115 14.26 11.71 -16.47
C ALA A 115 15.44 10.76 -16.71
N PRO A 116 15.69 9.79 -15.84
CA PRO A 116 16.64 8.73 -16.10
C PRO A 116 16.24 7.99 -17.39
N ALA A 117 17.15 7.94 -18.37
CA ALA A 117 16.91 7.21 -19.61
C ALA A 117 17.16 5.70 -19.38
N PRO A 118 16.25 4.82 -19.82
CA PRO A 118 16.51 3.38 -19.79
C PRO A 118 17.62 3.02 -20.77
N LEU A 119 18.47 2.08 -20.38
CA LEU A 119 19.41 1.43 -21.31
C LEU A 119 18.66 0.34 -22.07
N ALA A 120 18.80 0.32 -23.41
CA ALA A 120 18.18 -0.66 -24.30
C ALA A 120 16.64 -0.77 -24.15
N PRO A 121 15.88 0.31 -24.37
CA PRO A 121 14.42 0.31 -24.22
C PRO A 121 13.73 -0.73 -25.10
N GLU A 122 14.28 -1.03 -26.27
CA GLU A 122 13.79 -2.07 -27.19
C GLU A 122 13.89 -3.49 -26.60
N VAL A 123 14.83 -3.73 -25.69
CA VAL A 123 14.93 -4.98 -24.94
C VAL A 123 13.90 -5.01 -23.83
N LEU A 124 13.76 -3.91 -23.09
CA LEU A 124 12.79 -3.78 -21.99
C LEU A 124 11.35 -3.96 -22.47
N ASP A 125 11.00 -3.45 -23.64
CA ASP A 125 9.67 -3.60 -24.24
C ASP A 125 9.31 -5.07 -24.53
N ARG A 126 10.30 -5.94 -24.74
CA ARG A 126 10.12 -7.37 -24.96
C ARG A 126 10.01 -8.17 -23.66
N ILE A 127 10.36 -7.58 -22.50
CA ILE A 127 10.18 -8.18 -21.19
C ILE A 127 8.77 -7.81 -20.71
N ASP A 128 7.77 -8.44 -21.30
CA ASP A 128 6.38 -8.30 -20.91
C ASP A 128 6.10 -8.99 -19.55
N TYR A 129 4.83 -9.08 -19.18
CA TYR A 129 4.41 -9.67 -17.92
C TYR A 129 4.89 -11.11 -17.73
N ASP A 130 4.67 -11.95 -18.74
CA ASP A 130 5.01 -13.38 -18.68
C ASP A 130 6.52 -13.61 -18.68
N ALA A 131 7.26 -12.84 -19.49
CA ALA A 131 8.71 -12.89 -19.52
C ALA A 131 9.31 -12.41 -18.20
N HIS A 132 8.79 -11.29 -17.63
CA HIS A 132 9.24 -10.76 -16.34
C HIS A 132 8.97 -11.75 -15.20
N GLY A 133 7.81 -12.41 -15.21
CA GLY A 133 7.44 -13.43 -14.23
C GLY A 133 8.40 -14.62 -14.16
N LYS A 134 9.13 -14.91 -15.24
CA LYS A 134 10.14 -15.98 -15.32
C LYS A 134 11.54 -15.55 -14.89
N ILE A 135 11.77 -14.26 -14.64
CA ILE A 135 13.05 -13.74 -14.16
C ILE A 135 13.03 -13.72 -12.64
N LYS A 136 13.95 -14.44 -12.01
CA LYS A 136 14.06 -14.52 -10.55
C LYS A 136 15.44 -14.10 -10.12
N PHE A 137 15.54 -13.24 -9.12
CA PHE A 137 16.82 -12.93 -8.50
C PHE A 137 17.36 -14.19 -7.82
N ASP A 138 18.64 -14.52 -8.04
CA ASP A 138 19.29 -15.65 -7.41
C ASP A 138 19.64 -15.30 -5.95
N PRO A 139 19.06 -15.98 -4.94
CA PRO A 139 19.36 -15.71 -3.53
C PRO A 139 20.83 -15.86 -3.18
N ALA A 140 21.62 -16.60 -3.98
CA ALA A 140 23.07 -16.70 -3.80
C ALA A 140 23.79 -15.34 -3.96
N ASN A 141 23.17 -14.38 -4.65
CA ASN A 141 23.69 -13.03 -4.85
C ASN A 141 22.98 -11.99 -3.95
N ALA A 142 22.17 -12.40 -2.94
CA ALA A 142 21.48 -11.45 -2.09
C ALA A 142 22.47 -10.61 -1.27
N LEU A 143 22.29 -9.29 -1.22
CA LEU A 143 23.05 -8.42 -0.36
C LEU A 143 22.80 -8.80 1.10
N PHE A 144 23.81 -8.85 1.95
CA PHE A 144 23.77 -9.30 3.34
C PHE A 144 23.34 -10.78 3.54
N ARG A 145 23.42 -11.63 2.51
CA ARG A 145 23.10 -13.05 2.61
C ARG A 145 23.82 -13.75 3.77
N ASP A 146 25.11 -13.47 3.94
CA ASP A 146 25.96 -14.08 4.96
C ASP A 146 26.19 -13.17 6.18
N GLY A 147 25.58 -11.99 6.19
CA GLY A 147 25.70 -10.95 7.22
C GLY A 147 26.28 -9.65 6.66
N PRO A 148 26.41 -8.62 7.48
CA PRO A 148 25.84 -8.50 8.83
C PRO A 148 24.31 -8.30 8.82
N GLY A 149 23.71 -8.37 10.01
CA GLY A 149 22.24 -8.23 10.20
C GLY A 149 21.45 -9.47 9.82
N ALA A 150 20.13 -9.37 9.86
CA ALA A 150 19.22 -10.50 9.70
C ALA A 150 18.57 -10.59 8.31
N PHE A 151 18.41 -9.48 7.60
CA PHE A 151 17.54 -9.37 6.44
C PHE A 151 18.33 -9.24 5.13
N PRO A 152 18.43 -10.31 4.32
CA PRO A 152 19.01 -10.22 2.98
C PRO A 152 18.16 -9.33 2.06
N VAL A 153 18.84 -8.67 1.09
CA VAL A 153 18.19 -7.82 0.09
C VAL A 153 18.32 -8.47 -1.28
N THR A 154 17.20 -8.57 -2.00
CA THR A 154 17.14 -9.01 -3.39
C THR A 154 16.58 -7.90 -4.27
N PHE A 155 16.88 -7.95 -5.57
CA PHE A 155 16.52 -6.87 -6.48
C PHE A 155 15.54 -7.33 -7.56
N PHE A 156 14.64 -6.41 -7.95
CA PHE A 156 13.74 -6.62 -9.08
C PHE A 156 14.43 -6.26 -10.39
N HIS A 157 14.15 -7.08 -11.40
CA HIS A 157 14.62 -6.83 -12.75
C HIS A 157 13.79 -5.73 -13.44
N LEU A 158 14.42 -4.95 -14.33
CA LEU A 158 13.73 -4.04 -15.23
C LEU A 158 12.86 -4.82 -16.23
N GLY A 159 11.84 -4.17 -16.77
CA GLY A 159 10.98 -4.73 -17.80
C GLY A 159 10.02 -3.69 -18.37
N ARG A 160 9.12 -4.11 -19.27
CA ARG A 160 8.18 -3.23 -19.97
C ARG A 160 7.44 -2.26 -19.03
N PHE A 161 7.01 -2.73 -17.85
CA PHE A 161 6.25 -1.93 -16.91
C PHE A 161 7.13 -1.16 -15.90
N PHE A 162 8.42 -1.47 -15.84
CA PHE A 162 9.39 -0.87 -14.91
C PHE A 162 10.67 -0.54 -15.68
N GLN A 163 10.60 0.48 -16.55
CA GLN A 163 11.71 0.84 -17.41
C GLN A 163 12.70 1.82 -16.78
N THR A 164 12.27 2.58 -15.77
CA THR A 164 13.11 3.56 -15.09
C THR A 164 14.12 2.85 -14.20
N PRO A 165 15.43 2.98 -14.48
CA PRO A 165 16.46 2.36 -13.68
C PRO A 165 16.59 3.03 -12.31
N VAL A 166 16.62 2.20 -11.27
CA VAL A 166 16.89 2.58 -9.88
C VAL A 166 18.28 2.11 -9.48
N ARG A 167 19.07 2.99 -8.88
CA ARG A 167 20.44 2.68 -8.43
C ARG A 167 20.40 2.18 -7.00
N MET A 168 21.01 1.03 -6.74
CA MET A 168 21.12 0.40 -5.42
C MET A 168 22.52 0.60 -4.88
N ASN A 169 22.63 1.10 -3.66
CA ASN A 169 23.91 1.38 -3.04
C ASN A 169 23.98 0.72 -1.65
N VAL A 170 25.14 0.24 -1.26
CA VAL A 170 25.43 -0.21 0.10
C VAL A 170 26.25 0.85 0.82
N LEU A 171 25.93 1.12 2.08
CA LEU A 171 26.66 2.03 2.94
C LEU A 171 27.59 1.23 3.86
N GLU A 172 28.84 1.59 3.84
CA GLU A 172 29.90 1.04 4.70
C GLU A 172 30.39 2.14 5.64
N ASN A 173 30.61 1.80 6.89
CA ASN A 173 31.21 2.70 7.88
C ASN A 173 32.66 2.30 8.09
N THR A 174 33.60 3.20 7.78
CA THR A 174 35.03 3.00 7.97
C THR A 174 35.57 4.18 8.78
N ASP A 175 36.14 3.91 9.93
CA ASP A 175 36.77 4.90 10.82
C ASP A 175 35.85 6.08 11.24
N GLY A 176 34.53 5.83 11.28
CA GLY A 176 33.52 6.84 11.64
C GLY A 176 32.95 7.61 10.45
N ASP A 177 33.48 7.42 9.26
CA ASP A 177 32.97 7.98 8.01
C ASP A 177 32.14 6.95 7.26
N ALA A 178 31.03 7.41 6.66
CA ALA A 178 30.16 6.58 5.83
C ALA A 178 30.50 6.74 4.35
N PHE A 179 30.64 5.62 3.65
CA PHE A 179 30.88 5.54 2.22
C PHE A 179 29.76 4.76 1.54
N SER A 180 29.43 5.19 0.34
CA SER A 180 28.44 4.57 -0.54
C SER A 180 29.12 3.85 -1.70
N ARG A 181 28.75 2.60 -1.98
CA ARG A 181 29.17 1.84 -3.17
C ARG A 181 27.94 1.36 -3.93
N GLU A 182 27.86 1.66 -5.22
CA GLU A 182 26.75 1.21 -6.07
C GLU A 182 26.90 -0.29 -6.36
N VAL A 183 25.81 -1.03 -6.23
CA VAL A 183 25.68 -2.41 -6.71
C VAL A 183 25.48 -2.35 -8.22
N LEU A 184 26.48 -2.76 -8.97
CA LEU A 184 26.46 -2.74 -10.43
C LEU A 184 25.59 -3.88 -10.95
N TYR A 185 24.66 -3.56 -11.84
CA TYR A 185 23.78 -4.58 -12.43
C TYR A 185 24.56 -5.58 -13.27
N SER A 186 24.22 -6.87 -13.10
CA SER A 186 24.64 -7.95 -14.00
C SER A 186 23.47 -8.91 -14.25
N PRO A 187 23.24 -9.35 -15.50
CA PRO A 187 22.22 -10.36 -15.78
C PRO A 187 22.51 -11.71 -15.09
N SER A 188 23.77 -11.96 -14.69
CA SER A 188 24.16 -13.18 -13.96
C SER A 188 23.56 -13.26 -12.55
N TYR A 189 23.04 -12.17 -12.00
CA TYR A 189 22.37 -12.18 -10.69
C TYR A 189 20.96 -12.80 -10.76
N PHE A 190 20.47 -13.08 -11.97
CA PHE A 190 19.10 -13.56 -12.18
C PHE A 190 19.09 -14.94 -12.86
N SER A 191 18.27 -15.82 -12.32
CA SER A 191 17.85 -17.04 -13.02
C SER A 191 16.74 -16.69 -14.01
N MET A 192 16.93 -17.03 -15.29
CA MET A 192 15.99 -16.76 -16.35
C MET A 192 16.12 -17.75 -17.49
N PRO A 193 15.08 -17.98 -18.31
CA PRO A 193 15.13 -18.87 -19.47
C PRO A 193 16.29 -18.53 -20.42
N PRO A 194 16.84 -19.51 -21.16
CA PRO A 194 17.95 -19.27 -22.10
C PRO A 194 17.61 -18.26 -23.21
N ASP A 195 16.35 -18.17 -23.60
CA ASP A 195 15.81 -17.30 -24.64
C ASP A 195 15.26 -15.96 -24.08
N SER A 196 15.43 -15.70 -22.77
CA SER A 196 14.93 -14.46 -22.15
C SER A 196 15.59 -13.23 -22.79
N PRO A 197 14.81 -12.23 -23.21
CA PRO A 197 15.33 -10.94 -23.72
C PRO A 197 16.25 -10.24 -22.69
N ALA A 198 16.00 -10.45 -21.41
CA ALA A 198 16.74 -9.84 -20.31
C ALA A 198 18.24 -10.17 -20.33
N ARG A 199 18.64 -11.30 -20.92
CA ARG A 199 20.05 -11.68 -21.05
C ARG A 199 20.88 -10.70 -21.88
N SER A 200 20.23 -9.93 -22.76
CA SER A 200 20.89 -8.95 -23.62
C SER A 200 20.97 -7.55 -23.02
N LEU A 201 20.49 -7.33 -21.78
CA LEU A 201 20.67 -6.06 -21.11
C LEU A 201 22.15 -5.81 -20.77
N PRO A 202 22.66 -4.61 -21.04
CA PRO A 202 24.05 -4.30 -20.78
C PRO A 202 24.36 -4.21 -19.28
N PRO A 203 25.62 -4.43 -18.88
CA PRO A 203 26.06 -4.09 -17.53
C PRO A 203 25.72 -2.65 -17.17
N GLY A 204 25.33 -2.39 -15.93
CA GLY A 204 24.96 -1.05 -15.47
C GLY A 204 23.55 -0.61 -15.84
N ALA A 205 22.69 -1.50 -16.39
CA ALA A 205 21.29 -1.18 -16.68
C ALA A 205 20.50 -0.70 -15.45
N GLY A 206 20.89 -1.12 -14.23
CA GLY A 206 20.19 -0.81 -12.99
C GLY A 206 19.11 -1.85 -12.67
N PHE A 207 18.33 -1.57 -11.64
CA PHE A 207 17.28 -2.45 -11.13
C PHE A 207 15.93 -1.72 -11.16
N ALA A 208 14.83 -2.44 -11.02
CA ALA A 208 13.49 -1.84 -10.94
C ALA A 208 13.07 -1.49 -9.50
N GLY A 209 13.70 -2.11 -8.52
CA GLY A 209 13.37 -2.00 -7.11
C GLY A 209 14.05 -3.09 -6.29
N PHE A 210 13.60 -3.28 -5.05
CA PHE A 210 14.17 -4.26 -4.13
C PHE A 210 13.14 -4.89 -3.20
N ARG A 211 13.54 -6.02 -2.58
CA ARG A 211 12.83 -6.68 -1.49
C ARG A 211 13.74 -6.85 -0.29
N LEU A 212 13.18 -6.68 0.90
CA LEU A 212 13.78 -7.18 2.12
C LEU A 212 13.23 -8.57 2.39
N GLN A 213 14.12 -9.55 2.40
CA GLN A 213 13.76 -10.93 2.67
C GLN A 213 13.53 -11.14 4.17
N GLU A 214 12.78 -12.19 4.53
CA GLU A 214 12.65 -12.61 5.93
C GLU A 214 14.02 -12.94 6.55
N SER A 215 14.06 -13.06 7.87
CA SER A 215 15.31 -13.23 8.58
C SER A 215 16.04 -14.51 8.17
N ARG A 216 17.32 -14.36 7.73
CA ARG A 216 18.22 -15.49 7.49
C ARG A 216 18.65 -16.22 8.78
N LEU A 217 18.49 -15.58 9.95
CA LEU A 217 18.85 -16.15 11.24
C LEU A 217 17.78 -17.12 11.77
N GLY A 218 16.68 -17.22 11.03
CA GLY A 218 15.55 -18.08 11.37
C GLY A 218 14.95 -17.70 12.72
N ASP A 219 13.94 -16.85 12.73
CA ASP A 219 13.09 -16.80 13.89
C ASP A 219 12.28 -18.08 13.91
N GLN A 220 12.82 -19.09 14.59
CA GLN A 220 12.17 -20.38 14.86
C GLN A 220 11.90 -21.29 13.64
N GLY A 221 12.63 -21.16 12.54
CA GLY A 221 12.64 -22.16 11.46
C GLY A 221 11.36 -22.26 10.63
N LYS A 222 10.49 -21.24 10.66
CA LYS A 222 9.17 -21.31 10.01
C LYS A 222 9.15 -20.75 8.60
N LEU A 223 9.99 -19.76 8.26
CA LEU A 223 9.99 -19.13 6.95
C LEU A 223 11.36 -19.24 6.29
N ASP A 224 11.38 -19.78 5.09
CA ASP A 224 12.56 -19.80 4.22
C ASP A 224 12.74 -18.40 3.63
N TRP A 225 13.76 -17.66 4.09
CA TRP A 225 14.05 -16.31 3.63
C TRP A 225 14.29 -16.22 2.12
N GLN A 226 14.73 -17.29 1.48
CA GLN A 226 14.94 -17.30 0.02
C GLN A 226 13.63 -17.22 -0.78
N LYS A 227 12.50 -17.49 -0.13
CA LYS A 227 11.17 -17.52 -0.75
C LYS A 227 10.20 -16.49 -0.19
N ASN A 228 10.53 -15.89 0.94
CA ASN A 228 9.64 -14.99 1.66
C ASN A 228 10.29 -13.64 1.88
N ASP A 229 9.59 -12.60 1.53
CA ASP A 229 9.95 -11.20 1.75
C ASP A 229 8.89 -10.51 2.61
N TRP A 230 9.28 -9.45 3.30
CA TRP A 230 8.37 -8.71 4.18
C TRP A 230 8.20 -7.24 3.78
N VAL A 231 9.04 -6.72 2.90
CA VAL A 231 8.94 -5.37 2.30
C VAL A 231 9.35 -5.43 0.84
N ALA A 232 8.62 -4.68 0.01
CA ALA A 232 8.94 -4.49 -1.40
C ALA A 232 8.81 -3.02 -1.80
N PHE A 233 9.80 -2.52 -2.54
CA PHE A 233 9.80 -1.21 -3.21
C PHE A 233 9.88 -1.47 -4.71
N LEU A 234 8.85 -1.11 -5.45
CA LEU A 234 8.80 -1.35 -6.90
C LEU A 234 7.86 -0.37 -7.60
N GLY A 235 8.39 0.31 -8.62
CA GLY A 235 7.65 1.23 -9.46
C GLY A 235 7.40 2.60 -8.83
N ALA A 236 7.71 3.68 -9.54
CA ALA A 236 7.59 5.06 -9.09
C ALA A 236 8.13 5.22 -7.65
N SER A 237 7.26 5.63 -6.72
CA SER A 237 7.62 5.72 -5.29
C SER A 237 6.78 4.79 -4.40
N TYR A 238 6.25 3.71 -4.97
CA TYR A 238 5.45 2.74 -4.23
C TYR A 238 6.30 1.81 -3.37
N PHE A 239 5.76 1.52 -2.20
CA PHE A 239 6.28 0.47 -1.33
C PHE A 239 5.16 -0.17 -0.51
N ARG A 240 5.37 -1.40 -0.11
CA ARG A 240 4.43 -2.17 0.70
C ARG A 240 5.15 -3.10 1.66
N ALA A 241 4.45 -3.47 2.71
CA ALA A 241 4.91 -4.48 3.64
C ALA A 241 3.80 -5.50 3.92
N ILE A 242 4.18 -6.68 4.38
CA ILE A 242 3.23 -7.67 4.87
C ILE A 242 2.72 -7.24 6.24
N GLY A 243 1.51 -7.72 6.58
CA GLY A 243 0.98 -7.60 7.95
C GLY A 243 1.40 -8.76 8.85
N GLU A 244 0.74 -8.86 10.01
CA GLU A 244 0.93 -9.94 10.96
C GLU A 244 0.46 -11.31 10.44
N LEU A 245 -0.45 -11.30 9.44
CA LEU A 245 -1.02 -12.48 8.80
C LEU A 245 -0.28 -12.90 7.52
N TYR A 246 0.95 -12.39 7.31
CA TYR A 246 1.85 -12.75 6.21
C TYR A 246 1.25 -12.53 4.82
N GLN A 247 0.43 -11.50 4.66
CA GLN A 247 -0.19 -11.14 3.39
C GLN A 247 0.15 -9.69 3.03
N TYR A 248 0.44 -9.44 1.74
CA TYR A 248 0.44 -8.10 1.18
C TYR A 248 -1.00 -7.64 0.92
N GLY A 249 -1.21 -6.33 0.93
CA GLY A 249 -2.45 -5.65 0.56
C GLY A 249 -2.14 -4.28 0.01
N LEU A 250 -2.70 -3.24 0.62
CA LEU A 250 -2.50 -1.87 0.24
C LEU A 250 -1.03 -1.44 0.24
N SER A 251 -0.74 -0.35 -0.46
CA SER A 251 0.59 0.24 -0.60
C SER A 251 0.67 1.62 0.05
N ALA A 252 1.89 2.05 0.38
CA ALA A 252 2.23 3.44 0.59
C ALA A 252 3.03 3.98 -0.61
N ARG A 253 3.10 5.31 -0.73
CA ARG A 253 3.93 6.01 -1.71
C ARG A 253 4.83 7.02 -1.03
N GLY A 254 5.93 7.40 -1.67
CA GLY A 254 6.74 8.53 -1.21
C GLY A 254 5.95 9.84 -1.25
N ILE A 255 5.20 10.07 -2.33
CA ILE A 255 4.38 11.27 -2.54
C ILE A 255 3.27 11.01 -3.56
N ALA A 256 2.20 11.81 -3.51
CA ALA A 256 1.14 11.85 -4.50
C ALA A 256 0.93 13.28 -5.00
N LEU A 257 0.94 13.50 -6.30
CA LEU A 257 0.85 14.82 -6.90
C LEU A 257 -0.30 14.90 -7.88
N ASP A 258 -1.17 15.88 -7.67
CA ASP A 258 -2.32 16.20 -8.51
C ASP A 258 -3.29 15.03 -8.76
N VAL A 259 -3.41 14.09 -7.78
CA VAL A 259 -4.36 12.98 -7.85
C VAL A 259 -5.78 13.51 -7.98
N ALA A 260 -6.50 13.07 -9.01
CA ALA A 260 -7.88 13.46 -9.30
C ALA A 260 -8.12 14.98 -9.33
N VAL A 261 -7.14 15.75 -9.77
CA VAL A 261 -7.31 17.18 -10.05
C VAL A 261 -7.87 17.33 -11.46
N PRO A 262 -9.01 18.02 -11.67
CA PRO A 262 -9.54 18.26 -13.00
C PRO A 262 -8.51 18.93 -13.91
N ASP A 263 -8.45 18.47 -15.16
CA ASP A 263 -7.58 19.02 -16.21
C ASP A 263 -6.07 18.96 -15.94
N ARG A 264 -5.64 18.19 -14.93
CA ARG A 264 -4.23 17.93 -14.64
C ARG A 264 -3.96 16.43 -14.56
N PRO A 265 -2.94 15.92 -15.27
CA PRO A 265 -2.51 14.54 -15.11
C PRO A 265 -1.86 14.35 -13.72
N GLU A 266 -2.12 13.21 -13.10
CA GLU A 266 -1.38 12.78 -11.92
C GLU A 266 0.10 12.61 -12.28
N GLU A 267 0.99 13.09 -11.42
CA GLU A 267 2.44 12.92 -11.56
C GLU A 267 2.94 11.83 -10.59
N PHE A 268 3.80 10.94 -11.09
CA PHE A 268 4.41 9.84 -10.35
C PHE A 268 5.92 10.03 -10.23
N PRO A 269 6.42 10.78 -9.21
CA PRO A 269 7.84 10.83 -8.92
C PRO A 269 8.42 9.46 -8.60
N ASN A 270 9.68 9.23 -8.99
CA ASN A 270 10.34 7.94 -8.82
C ASN A 270 11.38 8.00 -7.71
N PHE A 271 11.49 6.93 -6.93
CA PHE A 271 12.73 6.68 -6.22
C PHE A 271 13.80 6.31 -7.26
N THR A 272 14.84 7.13 -7.36
CA THR A 272 15.90 6.95 -8.35
C THR A 272 17.15 6.29 -7.75
N ARG A 273 17.33 6.37 -6.45
CA ARG A 273 18.44 5.75 -5.69
C ARG A 273 17.97 5.26 -4.34
N PHE A 274 18.52 4.10 -3.94
CA PHE A 274 18.44 3.59 -2.57
C PHE A 274 19.83 3.35 -2.01
N TYR A 275 19.95 3.53 -0.69
CA TYR A 275 21.18 3.31 0.05
C TYR A 275 20.85 2.44 1.27
N PHE A 276 21.40 1.22 1.29
CA PHE A 276 21.20 0.24 2.35
C PHE A 276 22.31 0.41 3.39
N GLU A 277 21.94 0.82 4.59
CA GLU A 277 22.89 0.90 5.69
C GLU A 277 23.33 -0.51 6.08
N THR A 278 24.65 -0.74 6.17
CA THR A 278 25.17 -2.01 6.67
C THR A 278 24.76 -2.19 8.13
N PRO A 279 23.93 -3.19 8.46
CA PRO A 279 23.42 -3.34 9.82
C PRO A 279 24.55 -3.71 10.79
N ALA A 280 24.43 -3.33 12.06
CA ALA A 280 25.30 -3.88 13.10
C ALA A 280 25.12 -5.41 13.21
N ALA A 281 26.18 -6.13 13.54
CA ALA A 281 26.15 -7.60 13.57
C ALA A 281 25.10 -8.18 14.52
N ASN A 282 24.76 -7.45 15.59
CA ASN A 282 23.73 -7.83 16.58
C ASN A 282 22.32 -7.29 16.23
N ASN A 283 22.16 -6.56 15.13
CA ASN A 283 20.84 -6.09 14.69
C ASN A 283 20.08 -7.21 14.00
N THR A 284 19.04 -7.71 14.64
CA THR A 284 18.21 -8.82 14.17
C THR A 284 16.80 -8.44 13.80
N THR A 285 16.42 -7.17 13.99
CA THR A 285 15.01 -6.74 13.91
C THR A 285 14.75 -5.57 12.96
N SER A 286 15.78 -4.86 12.51
CA SER A 286 15.59 -3.65 11.70
C SER A 286 16.54 -3.53 10.51
N MET A 287 16.12 -2.71 9.54
CA MET A 287 16.92 -2.29 8.38
C MET A 287 16.72 -0.80 8.16
N THR A 288 17.83 -0.06 7.98
CA THR A 288 17.78 1.35 7.58
C THR A 288 18.06 1.48 6.09
N VAL A 289 17.21 2.22 5.38
CA VAL A 289 17.35 2.51 3.96
C VAL A 289 17.13 4.00 3.72
N TYR A 290 18.01 4.63 2.95
CA TYR A 290 17.81 6.00 2.49
C TYR A 290 17.39 5.98 1.01
N ALA A 291 16.60 6.96 0.59
CA ALA A 291 16.14 7.06 -0.78
C ALA A 291 16.19 8.50 -1.31
N LEU A 292 16.54 8.65 -2.59
CA LEU A 292 16.39 9.88 -3.36
C LEU A 292 15.16 9.74 -4.26
N LEU A 293 14.23 10.70 -4.16
CA LEU A 293 13.03 10.79 -4.97
C LEU A 293 13.17 11.96 -5.94
N GLU A 294 12.83 11.73 -7.21
CA GLU A 294 12.88 12.74 -8.25
C GLU A 294 11.64 12.69 -9.15
N GLY A 295 11.12 13.87 -9.50
CA GLY A 295 10.04 14.06 -10.46
C GLY A 295 10.06 15.45 -11.07
N PRO A 296 9.22 15.68 -12.11
CA PRO A 296 9.09 16.98 -12.76
C PRO A 296 8.76 18.13 -11.82
N SER A 297 7.95 17.89 -10.79
CA SER A 297 7.45 18.92 -9.89
C SER A 297 8.07 18.90 -8.50
N VAL A 298 8.73 17.81 -8.10
CA VAL A 298 9.33 17.65 -6.77
C VAL A 298 10.62 16.88 -6.80
N THR A 299 11.44 17.09 -5.77
CA THR A 299 12.51 16.18 -5.33
C THR A 299 12.33 15.88 -3.85
N GLY A 300 12.93 14.79 -3.37
CA GLY A 300 12.86 14.49 -1.94
C GLY A 300 13.90 13.48 -1.52
N VAL A 301 14.12 13.40 -0.23
CA VAL A 301 14.90 12.34 0.40
C VAL A 301 14.11 11.74 1.53
N PHE A 302 14.30 10.45 1.72
CA PHE A 302 13.65 9.66 2.74
C PHE A 302 14.69 8.84 3.50
N LYS A 303 14.52 8.76 4.81
CA LYS A 303 15.17 7.77 5.66
C LYS A 303 14.08 6.86 6.20
N PHE A 304 14.18 5.58 5.91
CA PHE A 304 13.29 4.53 6.41
C PHE A 304 14.04 3.72 7.46
N VAL A 305 13.53 3.66 8.68
CA VAL A 305 13.96 2.69 9.69
C VAL A 305 12.84 1.67 9.82
N MET A 306 13.02 0.54 9.17
CA MET A 306 12.01 -0.50 9.04
C MET A 306 12.26 -1.61 10.06
N GLN A 307 11.23 -1.95 10.83
CA GLN A 307 11.30 -2.96 11.87
C GLN A 307 10.37 -4.12 11.55
N ARG A 308 10.90 -5.33 11.60
CA ARG A 308 10.17 -6.58 11.47
C ARG A 308 9.96 -7.18 12.85
N THR A 309 8.74 -7.00 13.38
CA THR A 309 8.25 -7.64 14.60
C THR A 309 7.16 -8.65 14.21
N LYS A 310 6.08 -8.79 14.96
CA LYS A 310 4.88 -9.45 14.42
C LYS A 310 4.31 -8.65 13.25
N ALA A 311 4.21 -7.34 13.44
CA ALA A 311 3.85 -6.35 12.43
C ALA A 311 5.10 -5.84 11.70
N VAL A 312 4.89 -4.96 10.71
CA VAL A 312 5.95 -4.14 10.13
C VAL A 312 5.72 -2.69 10.53
N ILE A 313 6.74 -2.09 11.14
CA ILE A 313 6.72 -0.69 11.56
C ILE A 313 7.84 0.03 10.82
N MET A 314 7.54 1.21 10.25
CA MET A 314 8.52 2.04 9.56
C MET A 314 8.52 3.45 10.13
N ASP A 315 9.62 3.86 10.75
CA ASP A 315 9.88 5.26 11.08
C ASP A 315 10.47 5.94 9.86
N ILE A 316 9.84 7.03 9.43
CA ILE A 316 10.21 7.71 8.19
C ILE A 316 10.49 9.19 8.49
N ASP A 317 11.67 9.65 8.04
CA ASP A 317 12.04 11.06 7.96
C ASP A 317 12.08 11.45 6.49
N ALA A 318 11.18 12.35 6.07
CA ALA A 318 11.04 12.80 4.69
C ALA A 318 11.33 14.30 4.57
N ARG A 319 12.11 14.67 3.55
CA ARG A 319 12.42 16.06 3.18
C ARG A 319 12.03 16.24 1.72
N ILE A 320 11.01 17.05 1.46
CA ILE A 320 10.45 17.28 0.12
C ILE A 320 10.72 18.73 -0.30
N PHE A 321 11.14 18.91 -1.54
CA PHE A 321 11.44 20.19 -2.16
C PHE A 321 10.61 20.35 -3.43
N VAL A 322 9.80 21.42 -3.49
CA VAL A 322 8.90 21.70 -4.61
C VAL A 322 9.63 22.43 -5.71
N ARG A 323 9.63 21.85 -6.92
CA ARG A 323 10.29 22.37 -8.13
C ARG A 323 9.34 23.27 -8.93
N LYS A 324 8.07 22.90 -9.00
CA LYS A 324 6.99 23.61 -9.70
C LYS A 324 5.73 23.62 -8.84
N ASP A 325 4.84 24.57 -9.07
CA ASP A 325 3.55 24.65 -8.40
C ASP A 325 2.75 23.35 -8.58
N VAL A 326 2.29 22.79 -7.47
CA VAL A 326 1.47 21.59 -7.39
C VAL A 326 0.09 22.00 -6.86
N ALA A 327 -0.97 21.60 -7.54
CA ALA A 327 -2.33 21.96 -7.14
C ALA A 327 -2.82 21.12 -5.95
N ARG A 328 -2.42 19.82 -5.91
CA ARG A 328 -2.73 18.93 -4.79
C ARG A 328 -1.47 18.18 -4.39
N LEU A 329 -0.87 18.61 -3.30
CA LEU A 329 0.29 17.93 -2.72
C LEU A 329 -0.18 16.93 -1.66
N GLY A 330 -0.20 15.66 -2.02
CA GLY A 330 -0.51 14.56 -1.11
C GLY A 330 0.75 14.05 -0.42
N LEU A 331 0.86 14.31 0.87
CA LEU A 331 1.93 13.83 1.73
C LEU A 331 1.52 12.52 2.41
N VAL A 332 2.46 11.61 2.57
CA VAL A 332 2.27 10.29 3.20
C VAL A 332 1.09 9.52 2.57
N PRO A 333 1.10 9.30 1.25
CA PRO A 333 -0.05 8.70 0.58
C PRO A 333 -0.13 7.20 0.83
N LEU A 334 -1.37 6.73 1.00
CA LEU A 334 -1.79 5.33 1.01
C LEU A 334 -2.57 5.04 -0.26
N THR A 335 -2.42 3.85 -0.82
CA THR A 335 -3.14 3.41 -2.01
C THR A 335 -3.69 2.02 -1.79
N SER A 336 -4.97 1.83 -2.06
CA SER A 336 -5.70 0.59 -1.82
C SER A 336 -6.68 0.28 -2.95
N MET A 337 -7.25 -0.91 -2.90
CA MET A 337 -8.30 -1.36 -3.81
C MET A 337 -9.60 -1.56 -3.02
N TYR A 338 -10.70 -1.07 -3.58
CA TYR A 338 -12.06 -1.30 -3.12
C TYR A 338 -12.99 -1.42 -4.33
N TRP A 339 -13.46 -2.62 -4.60
CA TRP A 339 -14.44 -2.84 -5.66
C TRP A 339 -15.85 -2.78 -5.07
N TYR A 340 -16.16 -3.61 -4.10
CA TYR A 340 -17.44 -3.59 -3.37
C TYR A 340 -17.35 -4.30 -2.01
N SER A 341 -18.28 -3.93 -1.13
CA SER A 341 -18.56 -4.61 0.13
C SER A 341 -20.08 -4.78 0.29
N GLU A 342 -20.52 -5.14 1.49
CA GLU A 342 -21.95 -5.30 1.83
C GLU A 342 -22.78 -4.03 1.58
N THR A 343 -22.16 -2.85 1.49
CA THR A 343 -22.85 -1.57 1.21
C THR A 343 -23.38 -1.48 -0.21
N ILE A 344 -22.63 -1.99 -1.19
CA ILE A 344 -22.93 -1.85 -2.62
C ILE A 344 -23.04 -3.19 -3.35
N LYS A 345 -22.99 -4.33 -2.63
CA LYS A 345 -23.15 -5.68 -3.20
C LYS A 345 -24.30 -5.82 -4.21
N PRO A 346 -25.47 -5.20 -4.01
CA PRO A 346 -26.56 -5.32 -4.97
C PRO A 346 -26.25 -4.80 -6.38
N THR A 347 -25.19 -4.01 -6.55
CA THR A 347 -24.72 -3.48 -7.85
C THR A 347 -23.56 -4.27 -8.43
N ALA A 348 -22.94 -5.17 -7.65
CA ALA A 348 -21.81 -5.98 -8.07
C ALA A 348 -22.29 -7.30 -8.71
N ILE A 349 -21.71 -7.64 -9.87
CA ILE A 349 -21.96 -8.92 -10.57
C ILE A 349 -20.72 -9.80 -10.36
N ASP A 350 -20.61 -10.37 -9.16
CA ASP A 350 -19.55 -11.29 -8.80
C ASP A 350 -20.10 -12.33 -7.81
N TRP A 351 -19.50 -13.53 -7.78
CA TRP A 351 -19.91 -14.62 -6.89
C TRP A 351 -19.49 -14.39 -5.43
N ARG A 352 -18.39 -13.65 -5.20
CA ARG A 352 -17.89 -13.33 -3.87
C ARG A 352 -18.82 -12.35 -3.16
N PRO A 353 -18.95 -12.41 -1.83
CA PRO A 353 -19.70 -11.41 -1.09
C PRO A 353 -19.07 -10.01 -1.13
N GLU A 354 -17.74 -9.91 -0.97
CA GLU A 354 -16.98 -8.66 -0.91
C GLU A 354 -15.63 -8.81 -1.59
N VAL A 355 -15.10 -7.71 -2.15
CA VAL A 355 -13.77 -7.66 -2.78
C VAL A 355 -13.12 -6.30 -2.49
N HIS A 356 -12.19 -6.28 -1.55
CA HIS A 356 -11.43 -5.07 -1.20
C HIS A 356 -10.19 -5.37 -0.37
N ASP A 357 -9.17 -4.52 -0.46
CA ASP A 357 -7.97 -4.52 0.38
C ASP A 357 -8.16 -3.74 1.67
N SER A 358 -9.09 -2.80 1.68
CA SER A 358 -9.47 -1.99 2.83
C SER A 358 -10.96 -1.71 2.77
N ASP A 359 -11.64 -1.76 3.92
CA ASP A 359 -13.07 -1.46 4.03
C ASP A 359 -13.36 -0.02 4.44
N GLY A 360 -12.39 0.71 5.02
CA GLY A 360 -12.65 2.09 5.42
C GLY A 360 -11.42 2.92 5.72
N LEU A 361 -11.64 4.24 5.74
CA LEU A 361 -10.71 5.23 6.26
C LEU A 361 -11.04 5.51 7.71
N ALA A 362 -10.09 5.25 8.62
CA ALA A 362 -10.16 5.65 10.01
C ALA A 362 -9.36 6.94 10.22
N ILE A 363 -9.91 7.88 11.03
CA ILE A 363 -9.24 9.13 11.37
C ILE A 363 -9.32 9.34 12.89
N TRP A 364 -8.19 9.68 13.49
CA TRP A 364 -8.11 10.22 14.84
C TRP A 364 -7.66 11.67 14.72
N ASN A 365 -8.62 12.60 14.77
CA ASN A 365 -8.36 14.00 14.53
C ASN A 365 -7.68 14.69 15.73
N GLY A 366 -7.18 15.90 15.50
CA GLY A 366 -6.50 16.70 16.53
C GLY A 366 -7.38 17.03 17.74
N ALA A 367 -8.70 17.15 17.55
CA ALA A 367 -9.68 17.36 18.61
C ALA A 367 -9.96 16.08 19.45
N GLY A 368 -9.46 14.92 19.02
CA GLY A 368 -9.63 13.64 19.74
C GLY A 368 -10.80 12.80 19.26
N GLU A 369 -11.55 13.24 18.27
CA GLU A 369 -12.64 12.48 17.70
C GLU A 369 -12.11 11.28 16.90
N ARG A 370 -12.80 10.13 17.00
CA ARG A 370 -12.57 8.94 16.20
C ARG A 370 -13.63 8.86 15.12
N ILE A 371 -13.20 8.78 13.88
CA ILE A 371 -14.06 8.79 12.70
C ILE A 371 -13.81 7.50 11.91
N TRP A 372 -14.88 6.88 11.47
CA TRP A 372 -14.89 5.79 10.51
C TRP A 372 -15.64 6.18 9.26
N ARG A 373 -14.99 6.14 8.12
CA ARG A 373 -15.56 6.43 6.80
C ARG A 373 -15.45 5.17 5.93
N PRO A 374 -16.52 4.33 5.85
CA PRO A 374 -16.57 3.21 4.90
C PRO A 374 -16.23 3.68 3.50
N LEU A 375 -15.47 2.88 2.74
CA LEU A 375 -15.14 3.19 1.36
C LEU A 375 -16.34 2.99 0.43
N ASN A 376 -16.30 3.66 -0.72
CA ASN A 376 -17.27 3.52 -1.80
C ASN A 376 -16.54 3.26 -3.13
N ASN A 377 -17.29 2.69 -4.07
CA ASN A 377 -16.93 2.68 -5.49
C ASN A 377 -17.97 3.53 -6.25
N PRO A 378 -17.76 4.85 -6.33
CA PRO A 378 -18.72 5.76 -6.95
C PRO A 378 -18.70 5.65 -8.47
N THR A 379 -19.76 6.13 -9.14
CA THR A 379 -19.84 6.16 -10.62
C THR A 379 -18.95 7.23 -11.25
N GLN A 380 -18.44 8.17 -10.46
CA GLN A 380 -17.52 9.23 -10.86
C GLN A 380 -16.49 9.43 -9.76
N THR A 381 -15.26 9.78 -10.13
CA THR A 381 -14.21 10.08 -9.16
C THR A 381 -14.68 11.10 -8.12
N ARG A 382 -14.48 10.77 -6.85
CA ARG A 382 -14.82 11.61 -5.70
C ARG A 382 -13.57 11.95 -4.90
N ALA A 383 -13.54 13.19 -4.40
CA ALA A 383 -12.51 13.67 -3.49
C ALA A 383 -13.21 14.22 -2.25
N SER A 384 -12.99 13.58 -1.11
CA SER A 384 -13.49 14.01 0.20
C SER A 384 -12.34 14.59 1.02
N ALA A 385 -12.56 15.72 1.69
CA ALA A 385 -11.55 16.38 2.52
C ALA A 385 -12.06 16.52 3.97
N PHE A 386 -11.26 16.02 4.91
CA PHE A 386 -11.53 16.09 6.35
C PHE A 386 -10.54 17.08 6.94
N ALA A 387 -10.98 18.34 7.09
CA ALA A 387 -10.14 19.42 7.64
C ALA A 387 -9.74 19.12 9.08
N ASP A 388 -8.48 19.33 9.40
CA ASP A 388 -7.94 19.05 10.73
C ASP A 388 -6.75 19.97 11.04
N THR A 389 -6.42 20.03 12.33
CA THR A 389 -5.22 20.68 12.84
C THR A 389 -4.50 19.70 13.76
N ARG A 390 -3.26 19.35 13.39
CA ARG A 390 -2.45 18.37 14.12
C ARG A 390 -3.16 17.03 14.27
N PRO A 391 -3.39 16.30 13.17
CA PRO A 391 -4.01 14.97 13.22
C PRO A 391 -3.20 14.05 14.13
N ARG A 392 -3.89 13.22 14.92
CA ARG A 392 -3.24 12.21 15.76
C ARG A 392 -2.95 10.94 15.00
N GLY A 393 -3.64 10.69 13.89
CA GLY A 393 -3.40 9.61 12.97
C GLY A 393 -4.56 9.35 12.04
N PHE A 394 -4.27 8.63 10.96
CA PHE A 394 -5.29 8.14 10.03
C PHE A 394 -4.77 6.91 9.29
N GLY A 395 -5.67 6.15 8.68
CA GLY A 395 -5.25 4.96 7.94
C GLY A 395 -6.36 4.31 7.16
N LEU A 396 -5.99 3.53 6.16
CA LEU A 396 -6.87 2.62 5.44
C LEU A 396 -6.84 1.26 6.15
N LEU A 397 -7.98 0.84 6.68
CA LEU A 397 -8.07 -0.35 7.50
C LEU A 397 -8.90 -1.43 6.84
N GLN A 398 -8.46 -2.69 7.00
CA GLN A 398 -9.21 -3.90 6.73
C GLN A 398 -9.73 -4.42 8.07
N ARG A 399 -10.96 -4.04 8.45
CA ARG A 399 -11.59 -4.45 9.71
C ARG A 399 -12.34 -5.76 9.59
N ASP A 400 -12.88 -6.05 8.40
CA ASP A 400 -13.53 -7.32 8.13
C ASP A 400 -12.48 -8.40 7.86
N ARG A 401 -12.51 -9.44 8.71
CA ARG A 401 -11.54 -10.53 8.67
C ARG A 401 -12.22 -11.90 8.67
N ALA A 402 -13.51 -11.92 8.32
CA ALA A 402 -14.23 -13.17 8.20
C ALA A 402 -14.04 -13.75 6.79
N PHE A 403 -13.47 -14.95 6.67
CA PHE A 403 -13.31 -15.63 5.38
C PHE A 403 -14.63 -15.75 4.61
N ASP A 404 -15.74 -15.98 5.32
CA ASP A 404 -17.08 -16.14 4.72
C ASP A 404 -17.57 -14.88 3.99
N HIS A 405 -16.95 -13.71 4.25
CA HIS A 405 -17.27 -12.47 3.55
C HIS A 405 -16.52 -12.33 2.22
N TYR A 406 -15.45 -13.11 1.98
CA TYR A 406 -14.68 -13.06 0.73
C TYR A 406 -14.76 -14.34 -0.08
N GLN A 407 -14.60 -15.50 0.55
CA GLN A 407 -14.77 -16.85 -0.01
C GLN A 407 -13.81 -17.19 -1.17
N ASP A 408 -12.68 -16.51 -1.30
CA ASP A 408 -11.72 -16.78 -2.37
C ASP A 408 -10.31 -17.16 -1.86
N GLY A 409 -9.43 -17.51 -2.80
CA GLY A 409 -8.05 -17.95 -2.50
C GLY A 409 -7.02 -16.84 -2.44
N VAL A 410 -7.40 -15.56 -2.61
CA VAL A 410 -6.45 -14.43 -2.59
C VAL A 410 -6.32 -13.78 -1.20
N ASN A 411 -7.05 -14.33 -0.21
CA ASN A 411 -6.92 -14.03 1.22
C ASN A 411 -7.12 -12.54 1.57
N TYR A 412 -8.18 -11.92 1.10
CA TYR A 412 -8.53 -10.54 1.45
C TYR A 412 -8.66 -10.33 2.96
N GLU A 413 -9.18 -11.34 3.69
CA GLU A 413 -9.34 -11.33 5.14
C GLU A 413 -8.01 -11.21 5.91
N LYS A 414 -6.87 -11.53 5.26
CA LYS A 414 -5.52 -11.48 5.83
C LYS A 414 -4.74 -10.23 5.45
N ARG A 415 -5.26 -9.40 4.56
CA ARG A 415 -4.55 -8.20 4.11
C ARG A 415 -4.36 -7.19 5.24
N PRO A 416 -3.20 -6.54 5.35
CA PRO A 416 -2.93 -5.64 6.47
C PRO A 416 -3.75 -4.36 6.38
N SER A 417 -4.06 -3.79 7.51
CA SER A 417 -4.37 -2.38 7.70
C SER A 417 -3.09 -1.56 7.64
N LEU A 418 -3.16 -0.31 7.21
CA LEU A 418 -2.04 0.62 7.26
C LEU A 418 -2.47 1.91 7.98
N TRP A 419 -1.83 2.16 9.12
CA TRP A 419 -2.03 3.34 9.93
C TRP A 419 -0.84 4.28 9.87
N ILE A 420 -1.11 5.57 9.76
CA ILE A 420 -0.12 6.66 9.80
C ILE A 420 -0.20 7.31 11.19
N GLU A 421 0.93 7.34 11.88
CA GLU A 421 1.14 8.07 13.11
C GLU A 421 2.03 9.29 12.82
N PRO A 422 1.52 10.52 12.85
CA PRO A 422 2.34 11.72 12.76
C PRO A 422 3.33 11.81 13.93
N LEU A 423 4.59 12.07 13.65
CA LEU A 423 5.61 12.35 14.65
C LEU A 423 5.93 13.84 14.56
N GLY A 424 5.47 14.62 15.55
CA GLY A 424 5.60 16.09 15.55
C GLY A 424 4.34 16.82 15.08
N ASP A 425 4.50 18.11 14.81
CA ASP A 425 3.38 19.01 14.42
C ASP A 425 3.27 19.10 12.89
N TRP A 426 2.16 18.60 12.34
CA TRP A 426 1.85 18.69 10.90
C TRP A 426 1.05 19.95 10.55
N GLY A 427 0.67 20.78 11.54
CA GLY A 427 -0.06 22.02 11.33
C GLY A 427 -1.51 21.83 10.90
N GLU A 428 -2.03 22.84 10.19
CA GLU A 428 -3.36 22.82 9.60
C GLU A 428 -3.34 22.17 8.20
N GLY A 429 -4.39 21.40 7.87
CA GLY A 429 -4.54 20.77 6.58
C GLY A 429 -5.81 19.93 6.51
N SER A 430 -5.77 18.89 5.73
CA SER A 430 -6.86 17.91 5.62
C SER A 430 -6.35 16.52 5.31
N VAL A 431 -6.95 15.50 5.90
CA VAL A 431 -6.91 14.15 5.34
C VAL A 431 -7.82 14.15 4.12
N GLN A 432 -7.31 13.73 2.96
CA GLN A 432 -8.12 13.59 1.76
C GLN A 432 -8.25 12.13 1.38
N LEU A 433 -9.46 11.77 0.95
CA LEU A 433 -9.81 10.45 0.40
C LEU A 433 -10.25 10.64 -1.04
N ILE A 434 -9.59 9.94 -1.94
CA ILE A 434 -9.95 9.87 -3.36
C ILE A 434 -10.49 8.48 -3.64
N GLU A 435 -11.70 8.43 -4.21
CA GLU A 435 -12.40 7.21 -4.62
C GLU A 435 -12.63 7.28 -6.14
N ILE A 436 -12.00 6.39 -6.88
CA ILE A 436 -12.02 6.34 -8.35
C ILE A 436 -12.92 5.17 -8.76
N PRO A 437 -13.82 5.31 -9.76
CA PRO A 437 -14.62 4.18 -10.25
C PRO A 437 -13.75 3.01 -10.70
N THR A 438 -14.16 1.79 -10.35
CA THR A 438 -13.59 0.56 -10.91
C THR A 438 -14.66 -0.48 -11.14
N ASP A 439 -14.46 -1.33 -12.14
CA ASP A 439 -15.28 -2.50 -12.45
C ASP A 439 -14.54 -3.83 -12.28
N ASP A 440 -13.32 -3.76 -11.69
CA ASP A 440 -12.46 -4.92 -11.47
C ASP A 440 -11.57 -4.72 -10.23
N GLU A 441 -11.08 -5.81 -9.65
CA GLU A 441 -10.17 -5.87 -8.50
C GLU A 441 -8.70 -5.57 -8.84
N ILE A 442 -8.35 -5.45 -10.13
CA ILE A 442 -6.96 -5.25 -10.57
C ILE A 442 -6.47 -3.80 -10.43
N HIS A 443 -7.36 -2.87 -10.08
CA HIS A 443 -7.06 -1.44 -10.03
C HIS A 443 -7.02 -0.92 -8.60
N ASP A 444 -5.90 -0.34 -8.21
CA ASP A 444 -5.80 0.48 -6.99
C ASP A 444 -6.61 1.78 -7.20
N ASN A 445 -7.84 1.81 -6.74
CA ASN A 445 -8.80 2.89 -6.98
C ASN A 445 -9.06 3.81 -5.77
N ILE A 446 -8.37 3.55 -4.66
CA ILE A 446 -8.49 4.33 -3.41
C ILE A 446 -7.14 4.98 -3.10
N VAL A 447 -7.15 6.28 -2.85
CA VAL A 447 -5.96 7.00 -2.36
C VAL A 447 -6.33 7.87 -1.16
N ALA A 448 -5.56 7.78 -0.08
CA ALA A 448 -5.71 8.63 1.09
C ALA A 448 -4.37 9.31 1.44
N PHE A 449 -4.37 10.59 1.78
CA PHE A 449 -3.16 11.36 2.07
C PHE A 449 -3.46 12.61 2.89
N TRP A 450 -2.40 13.19 3.47
CA TRP A 450 -2.46 14.50 4.09
C TRP A 450 -2.16 15.61 3.07
N VAL A 451 -3.00 16.66 3.05
CA VAL A 451 -2.77 17.87 2.27
C VAL A 451 -2.58 19.04 3.23
N PRO A 452 -1.40 19.68 3.28
CA PRO A 452 -1.19 20.89 4.05
C PRO A 452 -2.12 22.02 3.59
N LYS A 453 -2.53 22.89 4.51
CA LYS A 453 -3.35 24.08 4.18
C LYS A 453 -2.61 25.08 3.28
N ALA A 454 -1.29 25.17 3.44
CA ALA A 454 -0.47 26.05 2.62
C ALA A 454 -0.28 25.51 1.20
N ASP A 455 -0.41 26.39 0.22
CA ASP A 455 -0.18 26.05 -1.19
C ASP A 455 1.24 25.51 -1.44
N ALA A 456 1.35 24.47 -2.23
CA ALA A 456 2.62 23.88 -2.65
C ALA A 456 3.21 24.65 -3.85
N LYS A 457 3.84 25.78 -3.56
CA LYS A 457 4.49 26.65 -4.55
C LYS A 457 5.94 26.22 -4.81
N ALA A 458 6.44 26.54 -6.00
CA ALA A 458 7.85 26.38 -6.36
C ALA A 458 8.77 27.02 -5.30
N GLY A 459 9.78 26.30 -4.84
CA GLY A 459 10.68 26.71 -3.77
C GLY A 459 10.22 26.38 -2.36
N ALA A 460 8.96 25.93 -2.16
CA ALA A 460 8.51 25.42 -0.87
C ALA A 460 9.24 24.14 -0.48
N SER A 461 9.34 23.89 0.82
CA SER A 461 9.92 22.66 1.36
C SER A 461 9.09 22.13 2.53
N TYR A 462 9.02 20.82 2.64
CA TYR A 462 8.30 20.12 3.70
C TYR A 462 9.23 19.15 4.41
N SER A 463 9.16 19.12 5.72
CA SER A 463 9.90 18.21 6.58
C SER A 463 8.91 17.46 7.44
N LEU A 464 8.85 16.14 7.27
CA LEU A 464 7.87 15.29 7.92
C LEU A 464 8.58 14.14 8.61
N GLN A 465 8.15 13.87 9.84
CA GLN A 465 8.46 12.62 10.52
C GLN A 465 7.15 11.91 10.81
N TYR A 466 7.12 10.62 10.54
CA TYR A 466 5.93 9.81 10.75
C TYR A 466 6.29 8.34 10.88
N ARG A 467 5.35 7.58 11.45
CA ARG A 467 5.44 6.14 11.57
C ARG A 467 4.31 5.48 10.81
N LEU A 468 4.63 4.47 10.04
CA LEU A 468 3.68 3.59 9.37
C LEU A 468 3.59 2.27 10.13
N HIS A 469 2.36 1.79 10.35
CA HIS A 469 2.08 0.51 11.00
C HIS A 469 1.29 -0.37 10.04
N TRP A 470 1.94 -1.41 9.49
CA TRP A 470 1.25 -2.51 8.79
C TRP A 470 0.86 -3.57 9.82
N THR A 471 -0.40 -3.56 10.22
CA THR A 471 -0.92 -4.40 11.31
C THR A 471 -2.24 -5.06 10.90
N ASP A 472 -2.69 -6.06 11.64
CA ASP A 472 -4.02 -6.63 11.50
C ASP A 472 -5.08 -5.83 12.29
N GLN A 473 -4.67 -5.12 13.33
CA GLN A 473 -5.53 -4.29 14.17
C GLN A 473 -5.03 -2.84 14.19
N GLU A 474 -5.93 -1.91 14.48
CA GLU A 474 -5.59 -0.51 14.70
C GLU A 474 -4.60 -0.38 15.88
N PRO A 475 -3.42 0.26 15.70
CA PRO A 475 -2.38 0.30 16.74
C PRO A 475 -2.77 1.10 17.97
N PHE A 476 -3.73 2.03 17.83
CA PHE A 476 -4.24 2.89 18.92
C PHE A 476 -5.75 2.71 19.05
N PRO A 477 -6.24 1.56 19.56
CA PRO A 477 -7.66 1.26 19.61
C PRO A 477 -8.41 2.31 20.44
N SER A 478 -9.54 2.73 19.89
CA SER A 478 -10.43 3.67 20.56
C SER A 478 -11.08 3.00 21.79
N PRO A 479 -11.30 3.73 22.91
CA PRO A 479 -12.15 3.25 24.00
C PRO A 479 -13.64 3.22 23.61
N LEU A 480 -14.02 3.84 22.48
CA LEU A 480 -15.38 3.84 21.95
C LEU A 480 -15.68 2.54 21.18
N ALA A 481 -16.96 2.23 21.05
CA ALA A 481 -17.37 1.12 20.19
C ALA A 481 -17.10 1.45 18.72
N ARG A 482 -16.50 0.50 17.98
CA ARG A 482 -16.15 0.66 16.59
C ARG A 482 -17.29 0.25 15.65
N CYS A 483 -17.44 0.91 14.54
CA CYS A 483 -18.28 0.49 13.43
C CYS A 483 -17.70 -0.78 12.79
N VAL A 484 -18.56 -1.79 12.60
CA VAL A 484 -18.15 -3.08 12.06
C VAL A 484 -18.89 -3.46 10.79
N ALA A 485 -20.03 -2.81 10.49
CA ALA A 485 -20.75 -3.05 9.24
C ALA A 485 -21.65 -1.87 8.89
N THR A 486 -21.82 -1.65 7.60
CA THR A 486 -22.80 -0.70 7.03
C THR A 486 -23.55 -1.39 5.92
N ARG A 487 -24.86 -1.62 6.10
CA ARG A 487 -25.71 -2.28 5.10
C ARG A 487 -26.79 -1.33 4.59
N ILE A 488 -27.01 -1.33 3.29
CA ILE A 488 -27.97 -0.47 2.64
C ILE A 488 -28.98 -1.33 1.88
N GLY A 489 -30.27 -1.00 2.03
CA GLY A 489 -31.33 -1.71 1.36
C GLY A 489 -32.52 -0.82 1.01
N ARG A 490 -33.63 -1.44 0.58
CA ARG A 490 -34.88 -0.72 0.30
C ARG A 490 -35.49 -0.21 1.61
N GLY A 491 -35.91 1.06 1.65
CA GLY A 491 -36.62 1.65 2.77
C GLY A 491 -38.01 1.05 3.00
N GLY A 492 -38.71 1.51 4.02
CA GLY A 492 -40.05 1.05 4.43
C GLY A 492 -40.05 -0.27 5.20
N GLN A 493 -41.25 -0.82 5.43
CA GLN A 493 -41.45 -2.01 6.24
C GLN A 493 -41.85 -3.23 5.36
N PRO A 494 -41.41 -4.46 5.74
CA PRO A 494 -41.91 -5.68 5.11
C PRO A 494 -43.43 -5.79 5.17
N GLY A 495 -44.02 -6.32 4.11
CA GLY A 495 -45.50 -6.47 4.01
C GLY A 495 -46.26 -5.20 3.68
N GLN A 496 -45.59 -4.04 3.55
CA GLN A 496 -46.17 -2.78 3.12
C GLN A 496 -45.60 -2.35 1.76
N PRO A 497 -46.32 -1.51 0.98
CA PRO A 497 -45.76 -0.89 -0.23
C PRO A 497 -44.46 -0.15 0.10
N ARG A 498 -43.39 -0.46 -0.63
CA ARG A 498 -42.09 0.17 -0.40
C ARG A 498 -42.03 1.58 -0.98
N PRO A 499 -41.66 2.59 -0.19
CA PRO A 499 -41.55 3.95 -0.71
C PRO A 499 -40.44 4.03 -1.76
N GLN A 500 -40.73 4.75 -2.86
CA GLN A 500 -39.73 4.96 -3.93
C GLN A 500 -38.61 5.90 -3.47
N GLY A 501 -37.40 5.64 -3.91
CA GLY A 501 -36.23 6.49 -3.63
C GLY A 501 -35.71 6.45 -2.17
N VAL A 502 -36.41 5.79 -1.26
CA VAL A 502 -36.01 5.68 0.15
C VAL A 502 -35.04 4.51 0.34
N ARG A 503 -33.97 4.73 1.10
CA ARG A 503 -32.98 3.73 1.46
C ARG A 503 -33.01 3.46 2.96
N LYS A 504 -32.93 2.19 3.35
CA LYS A 504 -32.75 1.75 4.73
C LYS A 504 -31.28 1.53 5.00
N PHE A 505 -30.78 2.10 6.08
CA PHE A 505 -29.44 1.89 6.59
C PHE A 505 -29.48 1.06 7.86
N MET A 506 -28.53 0.14 7.96
CA MET A 506 -28.20 -0.64 9.15
C MET A 506 -26.71 -0.45 9.42
N VAL A 507 -26.37 0.27 10.47
CA VAL A 507 -24.97 0.55 10.85
C VAL A 507 -24.70 -0.12 12.18
N GLU A 508 -23.74 -1.03 12.22
CA GLU A 508 -23.47 -1.88 13.37
C GLU A 508 -22.19 -1.45 14.10
N PHE A 509 -22.26 -1.45 15.42
CA PHE A 509 -21.17 -1.08 16.30
C PHE A 509 -20.91 -2.16 17.34
N ILE A 510 -19.63 -2.42 17.63
CA ILE A 510 -19.21 -3.34 18.71
C ILE A 510 -18.20 -2.65 19.62
N GLY A 511 -18.40 -2.73 20.92
CA GLY A 511 -17.41 -2.28 21.88
C GLY A 511 -17.88 -2.18 23.32
N GLN A 512 -16.90 -2.07 24.22
CA GLN A 512 -17.12 -2.06 25.66
C GLN A 512 -18.16 -1.02 26.14
N PRO A 513 -18.20 0.24 25.65
CA PRO A 513 -19.20 1.21 26.13
C PRO A 513 -20.64 0.76 25.91
N LEU A 514 -20.89 -0.02 24.86
CA LEU A 514 -22.22 -0.53 24.55
C LEU A 514 -22.65 -1.71 25.45
N THR A 515 -21.72 -2.37 26.13
CA THR A 515 -22.04 -3.41 27.12
C THR A 515 -22.60 -2.84 28.42
N THR A 516 -22.38 -1.54 28.67
CA THR A 516 -22.82 -0.86 29.90
C THR A 516 -24.19 -0.23 29.79
N VAL A 517 -24.82 -0.29 28.60
CA VAL A 517 -26.18 0.22 28.40
C VAL A 517 -27.16 -0.61 29.22
N PRO A 518 -27.94 -0.02 30.14
CA PRO A 518 -28.85 -0.78 31.00
C PRO A 518 -29.92 -1.50 30.20
N PHE A 519 -30.37 -2.62 30.71
CA PHE A 519 -31.47 -3.36 30.10
C PHE A 519 -32.73 -2.49 29.96
N GLY A 520 -33.34 -2.51 28.77
CA GLY A 520 -34.51 -1.69 28.44
C GLY A 520 -34.18 -0.25 27.98
N VAL A 521 -32.94 0.20 28.15
CA VAL A 521 -32.48 1.50 27.63
C VAL A 521 -32.00 1.34 26.18
N LYS A 522 -32.34 2.27 25.31
CA LYS A 522 -31.84 2.36 23.94
C LYS A 522 -30.92 3.59 23.82
N PRO A 523 -29.71 3.44 23.30
CA PRO A 523 -28.88 4.59 22.95
C PRO A 523 -29.60 5.54 21.99
N GLU A 524 -29.35 6.82 22.17
CA GLU A 524 -29.78 7.84 21.22
C GLU A 524 -28.93 7.78 19.95
N VAL A 525 -29.58 7.79 18.79
CA VAL A 525 -28.91 7.91 17.49
C VAL A 525 -28.79 9.39 17.14
N VAL A 526 -27.61 9.97 17.26
CA VAL A 526 -27.33 11.32 16.78
C VAL A 526 -27.00 11.24 15.30
N LEU A 527 -27.89 11.71 14.44
CA LEU A 527 -27.82 11.52 12.99
C LEU A 527 -28.10 12.83 12.25
N THR A 528 -27.20 13.20 11.34
CA THR A 528 -27.33 14.39 10.49
C THR A 528 -27.00 14.07 9.04
N ALA A 529 -27.56 14.82 8.10
CA ALA A 529 -27.21 14.80 6.70
C ALA A 529 -27.17 16.23 6.13
N ALA A 530 -26.35 16.44 5.11
CA ALA A 530 -26.28 17.73 4.41
C ALA A 530 -27.62 18.08 3.74
N ARG A 531 -28.37 17.09 3.27
CA ARG A 531 -29.68 17.20 2.64
C ARG A 531 -30.49 15.93 2.85
N GLY A 532 -31.81 16.00 2.63
CA GLY A 532 -32.71 14.85 2.77
C GLY A 532 -33.33 14.73 4.16
N LYS A 533 -34.09 13.66 4.36
CA LYS A 533 -34.86 13.43 5.59
C LYS A 533 -34.69 12.02 6.11
N PHE A 534 -34.64 11.90 7.43
CA PHE A 534 -34.61 10.63 8.12
C PHE A 534 -35.97 10.26 8.69
N SER A 535 -36.29 8.97 8.71
CA SER A 535 -37.42 8.40 9.42
C SER A 535 -37.06 7.05 10.01
N TYR A 536 -37.84 6.58 10.98
CA TYR A 536 -37.64 5.30 11.68
C TYR A 536 -36.22 5.16 12.27
N VAL A 537 -35.73 6.24 12.91
CA VAL A 537 -34.39 6.30 13.52
C VAL A 537 -34.44 5.69 14.92
N PHE A 538 -33.68 4.62 15.15
CA PHE A 538 -33.52 4.02 16.47
C PHE A 538 -32.28 3.12 16.53
N ALA A 539 -31.83 2.82 17.75
CA ALA A 539 -30.81 1.82 18.02
C ALA A 539 -31.40 0.61 18.76
N GLU A 540 -30.87 -0.57 18.47
CA GLU A 540 -31.23 -1.81 19.15
C GLU A 540 -30.02 -2.74 19.27
N ALA A 541 -30.01 -3.59 20.29
CA ALA A 541 -29.02 -4.65 20.41
C ALA A 541 -29.20 -5.68 19.27
N VAL A 542 -28.09 -6.09 18.66
CA VAL A 542 -28.10 -7.16 17.64
C VAL A 542 -28.33 -8.50 18.35
N PRO A 543 -29.36 -9.29 17.93
CA PRO A 543 -29.74 -10.51 18.67
C PRO A 543 -28.85 -11.72 18.30
N ASN A 544 -27.54 -11.54 18.27
CA ASN A 544 -26.56 -12.60 17.96
C ASN A 544 -25.80 -13.12 19.18
N GLY A 545 -26.15 -12.64 20.38
CA GLY A 545 -25.51 -13.04 21.62
C GLY A 545 -24.14 -12.42 21.90
N VAL A 546 -23.66 -11.53 21.03
CA VAL A 546 -22.37 -10.82 21.23
C VAL A 546 -22.59 -9.60 22.13
N PRO A 547 -21.97 -9.54 23.31
CA PRO A 547 -22.10 -8.40 24.21
C PRO A 547 -21.61 -7.10 23.58
N GLY A 548 -22.37 -6.00 23.75
CA GLY A 548 -22.01 -4.70 23.21
C GLY A 548 -22.12 -4.58 21.68
N HIS A 549 -22.80 -5.51 21.03
CA HIS A 549 -23.13 -5.42 19.61
C HIS A 549 -24.49 -4.73 19.42
N TRP A 550 -24.46 -3.55 18.87
CA TRP A 550 -25.65 -2.72 18.62
C TRP A 550 -25.69 -2.28 17.18
N ARG A 551 -26.89 -2.03 16.67
CA ARG A 551 -27.10 -1.41 15.36
C ARG A 551 -27.99 -0.18 15.46
N ALA A 552 -27.63 0.86 14.75
CA ALA A 552 -28.51 1.95 14.38
C ALA A 552 -29.25 1.62 13.10
N GLN A 553 -30.57 1.86 13.09
CA GLN A 553 -31.40 1.71 11.92
C GLN A 553 -32.06 3.03 11.59
N PHE A 554 -32.12 3.37 10.30
CA PHE A 554 -32.92 4.51 9.81
C PHE A 554 -33.27 4.35 8.35
N ASP A 555 -34.37 4.97 7.95
CA ASP A 555 -34.72 5.19 6.55
C ASP A 555 -34.29 6.60 6.15
N PHE A 556 -33.68 6.71 4.97
CA PHE A 556 -33.19 7.96 4.40
C PHE A 556 -33.89 8.26 3.08
N THR A 557 -34.52 9.44 3.00
CA THR A 557 -35.10 10.00 1.77
C THR A 557 -34.13 11.05 1.25
N PRO A 558 -33.32 10.77 0.20
CA PRO A 558 -32.38 11.73 -0.34
C PRO A 558 -33.12 12.90 -1.01
N GLU A 559 -32.45 14.06 -1.06
CA GLU A 559 -32.90 15.25 -1.77
C GLU A 559 -31.84 15.70 -2.76
N GLY A 560 -32.21 15.83 -4.03
CA GLY A 560 -31.30 16.15 -5.13
C GLY A 560 -30.47 14.94 -5.61
N ASN A 561 -29.62 15.17 -6.60
CA ASN A 561 -28.82 14.14 -7.27
C ASN A 561 -27.31 14.18 -6.90
N GLU A 562 -26.90 15.22 -6.16
CA GLU A 562 -25.52 15.35 -5.72
C GLU A 562 -25.23 14.46 -4.51
N PRO A 563 -23.98 14.03 -4.29
CA PRO A 563 -23.58 13.27 -3.12
C PRO A 563 -24.01 13.93 -1.82
N ILE A 564 -24.43 13.14 -0.84
CA ILE A 564 -24.96 13.61 0.44
C ILE A 564 -24.12 13.05 1.57
N ASP A 565 -23.41 13.93 2.28
CA ASP A 565 -22.66 13.55 3.46
C ASP A 565 -23.58 13.35 4.65
N MET A 566 -23.39 12.22 5.33
CA MET A 566 -24.10 11.84 6.55
C MET A 566 -23.11 11.61 7.69
N ARG A 567 -23.54 11.95 8.89
CA ARG A 567 -22.78 11.77 10.12
C ARG A 567 -23.65 11.14 11.20
N MET A 568 -23.13 10.12 11.88
CA MET A 568 -23.85 9.42 12.95
C MET A 568 -22.91 8.93 14.05
N TYR A 569 -23.43 8.92 15.29
CA TYR A 569 -22.87 8.19 16.41
C TYR A 569 -23.94 7.85 17.43
N LEU A 570 -23.68 6.92 18.34
CA LEU A 570 -24.56 6.56 19.44
C LEU A 570 -24.08 7.23 20.73
N LYS A 571 -25.05 7.71 21.55
CA LYS A 571 -24.78 8.22 22.90
C LYS A 571 -25.84 7.75 23.90
N ASN A 572 -25.50 7.85 25.19
CA ASN A 572 -26.43 7.66 26.31
C ASN A 572 -26.28 8.87 27.26
N GLY A 573 -27.30 9.72 27.31
CA GLY A 573 -27.19 11.03 27.95
C GLY A 573 -26.06 11.85 27.29
N ASP A 574 -25.09 12.33 28.07
CA ASP A 574 -23.95 13.10 27.58
C ASP A 574 -22.76 12.23 27.16
N GLN A 575 -22.83 10.92 27.41
CA GLN A 575 -21.74 10.00 27.09
C GLN A 575 -21.83 9.51 25.64
N THR A 576 -20.82 9.84 24.83
CA THR A 576 -20.61 9.22 23.50
C THR A 576 -20.17 7.78 23.67
N LEU A 577 -20.85 6.84 22.99
CA LEU A 577 -20.62 5.40 23.10
C LEU A 577 -19.82 4.85 21.92
N THR A 578 -19.94 5.47 20.75
CA THR A 578 -19.34 4.94 19.51
C THR A 578 -18.41 5.96 18.86
N GLU A 579 -17.50 5.49 18.02
CA GLU A 579 -16.85 6.38 17.04
C GLU A 579 -17.91 7.02 16.12
N THR A 580 -17.52 8.08 15.44
CA THR A 580 -18.35 8.76 14.45
C THR A 580 -18.30 8.02 13.14
N TRP A 581 -19.42 7.51 12.68
CA TRP A 581 -19.61 7.00 11.33
C TRP A 581 -19.90 8.17 10.38
N LEU A 582 -19.09 8.30 9.31
CA LEU A 582 -19.33 9.21 8.20
C LEU A 582 -19.61 8.40 6.95
N TYR A 583 -20.56 8.82 6.16
CA TYR A 583 -20.89 8.17 4.90
C TYR A 583 -21.30 9.19 3.85
N GLN A 584 -20.82 9.02 2.63
CA GLN A 584 -21.26 9.81 1.51
C GLN A 584 -22.21 8.97 0.66
N TYR A 585 -23.50 9.25 0.79
CA TYR A 585 -24.53 8.59 -0.03
C TYR A 585 -24.49 9.14 -1.46
N GLN A 586 -24.50 8.26 -2.43
CA GLN A 586 -24.57 8.58 -3.85
C GLN A 586 -26.01 8.32 -4.32
N PRO A 587 -26.82 9.37 -4.60
CA PRO A 587 -28.11 9.20 -5.26
C PRO A 587 -27.86 8.62 -6.66
N GLY A 588 -28.51 7.47 -6.97
CA GLY A 588 -28.38 6.76 -8.25
C GLY A 588 -29.33 7.33 -9.30
#